data_69bddc0fd6ffea71cb44c7e69f0bcf8e
#
_entry.id   69bddc0fd6ffea71cb44c7e69f0bcf8e
#
_cell.length_a   1.000
_cell.length_b   1.000
_cell.length_c   1.000
_cell.angle_alpha   90.00
_cell.angle_beta   90.00
_cell.angle_gamma   90.00
#
_symmetry.space_group_name_H-M   'P 1'
#
loop_
_entity.id
_entity.type
_entity.pdbx_description
1 polymer ?
#
loop_
_entity_poly.entity_id
_entity_poly.type
_entity_poly.pdbx_seq_one_letter_code
_entity_poly.pdbx_strand_id
1 'polypeptide(L)'
;MKKLALALVCMFSVAFFASCTKTIEHPEPSIAVKTGEFFITGSVDQPTVIDLDDESAISYKYGFLVEANTETKKELKNLVITMDVTYFEEDGQENEVYYDTIDLTGNTSYDIEDFLFVQDKREIYTLMEGTIIAVVTDVVNHTNTATVAFKIEANYTPVPLVGRTIEWIRKGANLIGSTEEEMAAMGLKWTANYKEVFATIEPLNDNAIMFLCDGDDYYDIDFLNDKYAYFSNLAENATPIVKYRNISVQNNADYNDMLAVIYGDELNLIHINRAEIEVGVTGIQVTISGEVK
;
A
#
# COMPACT_ATOMS: atom_id res chain seq x y z
N MET A 1 -15.08 88.16 -10.72
CA MET A 1 -13.72 87.60 -10.62
C MET A 1 -13.53 86.68 -9.39
N LYS A 2 -14.09 86.99 -8.20
CA LYS A 2 -13.93 86.15 -6.99
C LYS A 2 -14.62 84.74 -7.07
N LYS A 3 -15.68 84.61 -7.84
CA LYS A 3 -16.38 83.30 -8.02
C LYS A 3 -15.64 82.34 -9.00
N LEU A 4 -14.88 82.95 -9.97
CA LEU A 4 -14.12 82.08 -10.90
C LEU A 4 -12.86 81.51 -10.24
N ALA A 5 -12.22 82.25 -9.34
CA ALA A 5 -11.05 81.81 -8.62
C ALA A 5 -11.38 80.61 -7.63
N LEU A 6 -12.58 80.68 -7.03
CA LEU A 6 -13.02 79.57 -6.08
C LEU A 6 -13.29 78.25 -6.84
N ALA A 7 -13.87 78.36 -8.07
CA ALA A 7 -14.11 77.15 -8.89
C ALA A 7 -12.82 76.53 -9.41
N LEU A 8 -11.79 77.34 -9.70
CA LEU A 8 -10.51 76.83 -10.15
C LEU A 8 -9.74 76.14 -8.99
N VAL A 9 -9.81 76.67 -7.77
CA VAL A 9 -9.19 76.04 -6.56
C VAL A 9 -9.87 74.75 -6.22
N CYS A 10 -11.19 74.63 -6.31
CA CYS A 10 -11.90 73.37 -6.09
C CYS A 10 -11.60 72.33 -7.16
N MET A 11 -11.45 72.72 -8.42
CA MET A 11 -11.06 71.79 -9.47
C MET A 11 -9.61 71.30 -9.33
N PHE A 12 -8.69 72.15 -8.90
CA PHE A 12 -7.32 71.70 -8.61
C PHE A 12 -7.24 70.81 -7.36
N SER A 13 -8.03 71.04 -6.32
CA SER A 13 -8.03 70.17 -5.14
C SER A 13 -8.65 68.82 -5.41
N VAL A 14 -9.64 68.70 -6.26
CA VAL A 14 -10.20 67.40 -6.69
C VAL A 14 -9.23 66.63 -7.58
N ALA A 15 -8.47 67.30 -8.45
CA ALA A 15 -7.45 66.66 -9.30
C ALA A 15 -6.27 66.12 -8.48
N PHE A 16 -5.94 66.74 -7.32
CA PHE A 16 -4.87 66.20 -6.47
C PHE A 16 -5.27 64.98 -5.64
N PHE A 17 -6.55 64.80 -5.34
CA PHE A 17 -7.04 63.62 -4.62
C PHE A 17 -7.35 62.44 -5.56
N ALA A 18 -7.52 62.65 -6.85
CA ALA A 18 -7.72 61.57 -7.82
C ALA A 18 -6.42 60.90 -8.29
N SER A 19 -5.24 61.37 -7.83
CA SER A 19 -3.94 60.93 -8.33
C SER A 19 -3.20 59.94 -7.42
N CYS A 20 -3.83 59.44 -6.37
CA CYS A 20 -3.15 58.51 -5.43
C CYS A 20 -3.98 57.34 -4.94
N THR A 21 -4.76 56.75 -5.83
CA THR A 21 -5.09 55.34 -5.65
C THR A 21 -4.36 54.57 -6.74
N LYS A 22 -3.04 54.51 -6.67
CA LYS A 22 -2.34 53.34 -7.11
C LYS A 22 -2.84 52.27 -6.15
N THR A 23 -3.76 51.47 -6.60
CA THR A 23 -3.98 50.17 -6.01
C THR A 23 -2.62 49.50 -6.08
N ILE A 24 -1.91 49.48 -4.98
CA ILE A 24 -0.72 48.66 -4.86
C ILE A 24 -1.30 47.27 -4.90
N GLU A 25 -1.37 46.70 -6.09
CA GLU A 25 -1.54 45.27 -6.23
C GLU A 25 -0.34 44.68 -5.50
N HIS A 26 -0.57 44.14 -4.33
CA HIS A 26 0.44 43.38 -3.63
C HIS A 26 0.49 42.04 -4.36
N PRO A 27 1.52 41.77 -5.15
CA PRO A 27 1.60 40.50 -5.85
C PRO A 27 1.73 39.39 -4.86
N GLU A 28 0.93 38.38 -5.04
CA GLU A 28 0.84 37.16 -4.22
C GLU A 28 2.16 36.40 -4.28
N PRO A 29 2.47 35.55 -3.27
CA PRO A 29 3.55 34.58 -3.38
C PRO A 29 3.27 33.63 -4.54
N SER A 30 4.29 33.09 -5.17
CA SER A 30 4.12 32.11 -6.23
C SER A 30 4.11 30.70 -5.68
N ILE A 31 3.33 29.82 -6.30
CA ILE A 31 3.35 28.40 -6.08
C ILE A 31 3.30 27.69 -7.42
N ALA A 32 4.25 26.80 -7.65
CA ALA A 32 4.35 26.01 -8.86
C ALA A 32 4.39 24.51 -8.52
N VAL A 33 3.66 23.72 -9.31
CA VAL A 33 3.75 22.27 -9.25
C VAL A 33 5.09 21.86 -9.83
N LYS A 34 5.82 20.98 -9.14
CA LYS A 34 7.02 20.37 -9.69
C LYS A 34 6.65 19.43 -10.81
N THR A 35 7.43 19.49 -11.87
CA THR A 35 7.31 18.60 -13.03
C THR A 35 8.59 17.78 -13.13
N GLY A 36 8.46 16.52 -13.45
CA GLY A 36 9.60 15.62 -13.61
C GLY A 36 9.12 14.20 -13.81
N GLU A 37 10.01 13.24 -13.70
CA GLU A 37 9.69 11.85 -13.75
C GLU A 37 8.93 11.45 -12.48
N PHE A 38 7.73 10.85 -12.64
CA PHE A 38 6.84 10.37 -11.56
C PHE A 38 6.15 11.45 -10.71
N PHE A 39 6.12 12.70 -11.13
CA PHE A 39 5.33 13.71 -10.43
C PHE A 39 3.87 13.74 -10.90
N ILE A 40 2.97 13.92 -9.92
CA ILE A 40 1.56 14.18 -10.20
C ILE A 40 1.44 15.61 -10.71
N THR A 41 0.95 15.76 -11.93
CA THR A 41 0.73 17.05 -12.59
C THR A 41 -0.71 17.25 -13.03
N GLY A 42 -1.59 16.32 -12.73
CA GLY A 42 -2.98 16.30 -13.12
C GLY A 42 -3.81 17.43 -12.49
N SER A 43 -4.85 17.85 -13.18
CA SER A 43 -5.89 18.74 -12.65
C SER A 43 -7.14 17.94 -12.28
N VAL A 44 -8.09 18.56 -11.56
CA VAL A 44 -9.37 17.91 -11.19
C VAL A 44 -10.13 17.39 -12.43
N ASP A 45 -10.07 18.10 -13.56
CA ASP A 45 -10.73 17.68 -14.81
C ASP A 45 -9.92 16.64 -15.60
N GLN A 46 -8.63 16.55 -15.35
CA GLN A 46 -7.69 15.63 -16.01
C GLN A 46 -6.67 15.12 -14.98
N PRO A 47 -7.07 14.24 -14.10
CA PRO A 47 -6.17 13.71 -13.08
C PRO A 47 -5.03 12.89 -13.70
N THR A 48 -3.89 12.83 -13.03
CA THR A 48 -2.84 11.87 -13.38
C THR A 48 -3.34 10.47 -13.06
N VAL A 49 -3.43 9.62 -14.07
CA VAL A 49 -3.79 8.21 -13.88
C VAL A 49 -2.54 7.43 -13.52
N ILE A 50 -2.62 6.72 -12.40
CA ILE A 50 -1.58 5.80 -11.91
C ILE A 50 -2.11 4.40 -12.14
N ASP A 51 -1.53 3.70 -13.11
CA ASP A 51 -1.87 2.31 -13.42
C ASP A 51 -1.00 1.39 -12.55
N LEU A 52 -1.63 0.70 -11.62
CA LEU A 52 -0.94 -0.24 -10.73
C LEU A 52 -0.46 -1.51 -11.44
N ASP A 53 -0.98 -1.80 -12.64
CA ASP A 53 -0.54 -2.93 -13.45
C ASP A 53 0.76 -2.62 -14.21
N ASP A 54 1.15 -1.35 -14.30
CA ASP A 54 2.43 -0.94 -14.86
C ASP A 54 3.55 -1.25 -13.87
N GLU A 55 4.41 -2.19 -14.23
CA GLU A 55 5.58 -2.58 -13.42
C GLU A 55 6.59 -1.44 -13.24
N SER A 56 6.53 -0.41 -14.09
CA SER A 56 7.37 0.79 -13.97
C SER A 56 6.86 1.80 -12.95
N ALA A 57 5.62 1.68 -12.48
CA ALA A 57 5.00 2.54 -11.48
C ALA A 57 5.57 2.26 -10.08
N ILE A 58 6.80 2.70 -9.83
CA ILE A 58 7.53 2.40 -8.59
C ILE A 58 7.12 3.33 -7.46
N SER A 59 6.92 4.60 -7.77
CA SER A 59 6.44 5.61 -6.81
C SER A 59 6.05 6.89 -7.52
N TYR A 60 4.94 7.49 -7.12
CA TYR A 60 4.55 8.81 -7.57
C TYR A 60 4.84 9.82 -6.48
N LYS A 61 5.15 11.05 -6.89
CA LYS A 61 5.45 12.13 -5.97
C LYS A 61 4.52 13.30 -6.25
N TYR A 62 4.23 14.07 -5.23
CA TYR A 62 3.77 15.43 -5.43
C TYR A 62 4.88 16.39 -4.99
N GLY A 63 4.96 17.54 -5.62
CA GLY A 63 5.96 18.53 -5.26
C GLY A 63 5.53 19.93 -5.62
N PHE A 64 5.88 20.87 -4.74
CA PHE A 64 5.57 22.29 -4.93
C PHE A 64 6.80 23.12 -4.65
N LEU A 65 7.09 24.03 -5.58
CA LEU A 65 8.04 25.10 -5.36
C LEU A 65 7.26 26.36 -4.99
N VAL A 66 7.46 26.87 -3.79
CA VAL A 66 6.85 28.12 -3.33
C VAL A 66 7.90 29.19 -3.19
N GLU A 67 7.59 30.40 -3.65
CA GLU A 67 8.50 31.52 -3.61
C GLU A 67 7.77 32.80 -3.19
N ALA A 68 8.44 33.60 -2.38
CA ALA A 68 7.98 34.94 -2.06
C ALA A 68 7.97 35.80 -3.32
N ASN A 69 7.03 36.73 -3.36
CA ASN A 69 7.01 37.67 -4.50
C ASN A 69 8.29 38.48 -4.59
N THR A 70 8.90 38.50 -5.78
CA THR A 70 10.21 39.15 -6.03
C THR A 70 10.16 40.65 -5.94
N GLU A 71 9.01 41.31 -6.17
CA GLU A 71 8.86 42.78 -6.12
C GLU A 71 8.68 43.26 -4.68
N THR A 72 7.87 42.55 -3.88
CA THR A 72 7.60 42.97 -2.50
C THR A 72 8.60 42.41 -1.52
N LYS A 73 9.31 41.33 -1.88
CA LYS A 73 10.25 40.60 -1.01
C LYS A 73 9.68 40.26 0.37
N LYS A 74 8.37 40.02 0.43
CA LYS A 74 7.73 39.60 1.67
C LYS A 74 8.08 38.17 1.91
N GLU A 75 8.47 37.87 3.14
CA GLU A 75 8.76 36.52 3.58
C GLU A 75 7.51 35.65 3.52
N LEU A 76 7.69 34.36 3.33
CA LEU A 76 6.64 33.37 3.43
C LEU A 76 6.26 33.19 4.91
N LYS A 77 5.02 32.77 5.15
CA LYS A 77 4.50 32.50 6.49
C LYS A 77 4.31 31.02 6.71
N ASN A 78 3.53 30.38 5.85
CA ASN A 78 3.27 28.95 5.91
C ASN A 78 2.86 28.39 4.55
N LEU A 79 3.00 27.05 4.44
CA LEU A 79 2.43 26.24 3.38
C LEU A 79 1.49 25.24 4.04
N VAL A 80 0.23 25.21 3.61
CA VAL A 80 -0.77 24.25 4.05
C VAL A 80 -1.03 23.28 2.93
N ILE A 81 -0.87 21.99 3.19
CA ILE A 81 -1.16 20.92 2.24
C ILE A 81 -2.36 20.14 2.76
N THR A 82 -3.36 20.00 1.92
CA THR A 82 -4.54 19.17 2.19
C THR A 82 -4.63 18.13 1.09
N MET A 83 -4.74 16.87 1.46
CA MET A 83 -5.01 15.79 0.53
C MET A 83 -6.38 15.20 0.86
N ASP A 84 -7.28 15.29 -0.10
CA ASP A 84 -8.64 14.73 -0.03
C ASP A 84 -8.65 13.48 -0.91
N VAL A 85 -8.94 12.33 -0.32
CA VAL A 85 -8.87 11.02 -0.98
C VAL A 85 -10.19 10.30 -0.85
N THR A 86 -10.69 9.80 -1.94
CA THR A 86 -11.87 8.93 -2.00
C THR A 86 -11.43 7.52 -2.36
N TYR A 87 -11.73 6.57 -1.50
CA TYR A 87 -11.56 5.14 -1.72
C TYR A 87 -12.87 4.53 -2.23
N PHE A 88 -12.77 3.62 -3.20
CA PHE A 88 -13.93 2.92 -3.76
C PHE A 88 -13.82 1.44 -3.37
N GLU A 89 -14.62 1.04 -2.42
CA GLU A 89 -14.71 -0.34 -1.92
C GLU A 89 -15.94 -1.06 -2.50
N GLU A 90 -16.02 -2.39 -2.33
CA GLU A 90 -17.18 -3.15 -2.83
C GLU A 90 -18.52 -2.68 -2.27
N ASP A 91 -18.54 -2.20 -1.05
CA ASP A 91 -19.75 -1.79 -0.31
C ASP A 91 -19.97 -0.27 -0.30
N GLY A 92 -19.10 0.54 -0.91
CA GLY A 92 -19.32 1.98 -0.92
C GLY A 92 -18.11 2.83 -1.22
N GLN A 93 -18.17 4.07 -0.77
CA GLN A 93 -17.10 5.05 -0.87
C GLN A 93 -16.75 5.54 0.53
N GLU A 94 -15.46 5.61 0.81
CA GLU A 94 -14.92 6.23 2.01
C GLU A 94 -14.07 7.44 1.63
N ASN A 95 -14.20 8.54 2.39
CA ASN A 95 -13.43 9.75 2.16
C ASN A 95 -12.52 10.01 3.34
N GLU A 96 -11.25 10.24 3.08
CA GLU A 96 -10.27 10.65 4.07
C GLU A 96 -9.63 11.99 3.69
N VAL A 97 -9.37 12.82 4.69
CA VAL A 97 -8.71 14.12 4.51
C VAL A 97 -7.45 14.17 5.38
N TYR A 98 -6.31 14.27 4.73
CA TYR A 98 -5.01 14.48 5.37
C TYR A 98 -4.67 15.96 5.35
N TYR A 99 -4.06 16.45 6.42
CA TYR A 99 -3.75 17.86 6.59
C TYR A 99 -2.36 18.04 7.21
N ASP A 100 -1.54 18.87 6.57
CA ASP A 100 -0.23 19.26 7.09
C ASP A 100 -0.02 20.77 6.96
N THR A 101 0.74 21.33 7.91
CA THR A 101 1.10 22.76 7.92
C THR A 101 2.57 22.93 8.18
N ILE A 102 3.27 23.49 7.21
CA ILE A 102 4.70 23.77 7.25
C ILE A 102 4.92 25.26 7.59
N ASP A 103 5.62 25.54 8.69
CA ASP A 103 6.02 26.92 9.03
C ASP A 103 7.17 27.35 8.13
N LEU A 104 6.95 28.42 7.38
CA LEU A 104 7.93 28.99 6.47
C LEU A 104 8.46 30.36 6.91
N THR A 105 8.20 30.74 8.17
CA THR A 105 8.64 32.05 8.71
C THR A 105 10.15 32.25 8.54
N GLY A 106 10.53 33.37 7.96
CA GLY A 106 11.92 33.72 7.65
C GLY A 106 12.45 33.18 6.33
N ASN A 107 11.65 32.39 5.60
CA ASN A 107 12.02 31.88 4.29
C ASN A 107 11.44 32.74 3.15
N THR A 108 12.16 32.83 2.05
CA THR A 108 11.71 33.48 0.82
C THR A 108 11.44 32.47 -0.30
N SER A 109 11.83 31.21 -0.10
CA SER A 109 11.48 30.09 -0.98
C SER A 109 11.48 28.79 -0.16
N TYR A 110 10.68 27.84 -0.61
CA TYR A 110 10.65 26.49 -0.05
C TYR A 110 10.32 25.50 -1.15
N ASP A 111 11.05 24.41 -1.15
CA ASP A 111 10.91 23.34 -2.10
C ASP A 111 10.49 22.07 -1.36
N ILE A 112 9.28 21.58 -1.64
CA ILE A 112 8.77 20.34 -1.07
C ILE A 112 8.61 19.30 -2.16
N GLU A 113 9.05 18.10 -1.86
CA GLU A 113 8.87 16.90 -2.63
C GLU A 113 8.54 15.78 -1.65
N ASP A 114 7.36 15.19 -1.80
CA ASP A 114 6.93 14.10 -0.97
C ASP A 114 6.34 12.96 -1.82
N PHE A 115 6.25 11.78 -1.25
CA PHE A 115 5.74 10.62 -1.94
C PHE A 115 4.24 10.54 -1.76
N LEU A 116 3.53 10.39 -2.87
CA LEU A 116 2.21 9.81 -2.79
C LEU A 116 2.39 8.37 -2.37
N PHE A 117 1.69 7.99 -1.33
CA PHE A 117 1.74 6.64 -0.84
C PHE A 117 1.12 5.70 -1.87
N VAL A 118 1.95 5.16 -2.75
CA VAL A 118 1.60 4.02 -3.58
C VAL A 118 2.15 2.82 -2.84
N GLN A 119 1.31 2.19 -2.04
CA GLN A 119 1.62 0.91 -1.42
C GLN A 119 1.97 -0.12 -2.49
N ASP A 120 2.76 -1.12 -2.10
CA ASP A 120 3.06 -2.28 -2.93
C ASP A 120 1.78 -2.72 -3.66
N LYS A 121 1.85 -2.94 -4.98
CA LYS A 121 0.75 -3.42 -5.85
C LYS A 121 -0.10 -4.53 -5.23
N ARG A 122 0.48 -5.26 -4.28
CA ARG A 122 -0.09 -6.41 -3.60
C ARG A 122 -1.09 -6.05 -2.52
N GLU A 123 -1.12 -4.78 -2.07
CA GLU A 123 -1.96 -4.33 -0.96
C GLU A 123 -3.06 -3.35 -1.38
N ILE A 124 -3.02 -2.84 -2.62
CA ILE A 124 -4.02 -1.88 -3.09
C ILE A 124 -5.07 -2.60 -3.93
N TYR A 125 -6.14 -2.99 -3.28
CA TYR A 125 -7.35 -3.52 -3.93
C TYR A 125 -8.35 -2.43 -4.29
N THR A 126 -8.10 -1.21 -3.87
CA THR A 126 -9.09 -0.14 -3.86
C THR A 126 -8.74 0.88 -4.91
N LEU A 127 -9.66 1.13 -5.84
CA LEU A 127 -9.61 2.30 -6.70
C LEU A 127 -9.60 3.54 -5.82
N MET A 128 -8.79 4.52 -6.18
CA MET A 128 -8.61 5.71 -5.37
C MET A 128 -8.59 6.94 -6.27
N GLU A 129 -9.32 7.98 -5.89
CA GLU A 129 -9.21 9.30 -6.48
C GLU A 129 -8.79 10.28 -5.41
N GLY A 130 -7.87 11.19 -5.74
CA GLY A 130 -7.42 12.16 -4.77
C GLY A 130 -7.09 13.51 -5.37
N THR A 131 -7.18 14.52 -4.52
CA THR A 131 -6.81 15.91 -4.83
C THR A 131 -5.90 16.45 -3.75
N ILE A 132 -4.74 16.96 -4.15
CA ILE A 132 -3.79 17.60 -3.26
C ILE A 132 -3.86 19.10 -3.53
N ILE A 133 -4.19 19.86 -2.48
CA ILE A 133 -4.31 21.31 -2.51
C ILE A 133 -3.20 21.90 -1.64
N ALA A 134 -2.35 22.70 -2.21
CA ALA A 134 -1.29 23.40 -1.51
C ALA A 134 -1.54 24.91 -1.51
N VAL A 135 -1.63 25.50 -0.32
CA VAL A 135 -1.89 26.93 -0.13
C VAL A 135 -0.70 27.56 0.55
N VAL A 136 0.02 28.42 -0.19
CA VAL A 136 1.10 29.24 0.37
C VAL A 136 0.54 30.57 0.89
N THR A 137 1.01 31.02 2.04
CA THR A 137 0.65 32.32 2.64
C THR A 137 1.93 33.11 2.93
N ASP A 138 1.95 34.40 2.63
CA ASP A 138 3.01 35.32 3.04
C ASP A 138 2.74 35.97 4.41
N VAL A 139 3.73 36.71 4.94
CA VAL A 139 3.63 37.37 6.25
C VAL A 139 2.59 38.50 6.30
N VAL A 140 2.06 38.95 5.18
CA VAL A 140 0.97 39.95 5.09
C VAL A 140 -0.37 39.32 4.74
N ASN A 141 -0.43 37.99 4.75
CA ASN A 141 -1.61 37.14 4.52
C ASN A 141 -2.15 37.15 3.07
N HIS A 142 -1.30 37.38 2.08
CA HIS A 142 -1.65 37.06 0.70
C HIS A 142 -1.45 35.55 0.50
N THR A 143 -2.31 34.96 -0.28
CA THR A 143 -2.30 33.52 -0.53
C THR A 143 -2.28 33.21 -2.01
N ASN A 144 -1.64 32.10 -2.36
CA ASN A 144 -1.77 31.48 -3.66
C ASN A 144 -1.97 29.97 -3.49
N THR A 145 -2.60 29.33 -4.46
CA THR A 145 -3.01 27.94 -4.38
C THR A 145 -2.58 27.17 -5.61
N ALA A 146 -2.04 26.00 -5.42
CA ALA A 146 -1.86 25.00 -6.46
C ALA A 146 -2.65 23.74 -6.12
N THR A 147 -3.17 23.08 -7.15
CA THR A 147 -3.94 21.84 -7.00
C THR A 147 -3.44 20.84 -8.01
N VAL A 148 -3.26 19.60 -7.55
CA VAL A 148 -2.99 18.44 -8.40
C VAL A 148 -4.00 17.36 -8.09
N ALA A 149 -4.38 16.59 -9.10
CA ALA A 149 -5.32 15.48 -8.92
C ALA A 149 -4.74 14.21 -9.52
N PHE A 150 -5.05 13.10 -8.88
CA PHE A 150 -4.62 11.78 -9.30
C PHE A 150 -5.78 10.79 -9.21
N LYS A 151 -5.64 9.72 -9.98
CA LYS A 151 -6.53 8.57 -9.92
C LYS A 151 -5.68 7.32 -9.97
N ILE A 152 -5.86 6.45 -9.01
CA ILE A 152 -5.22 5.14 -9.01
C ILE A 152 -6.22 4.17 -9.61
N GLU A 153 -5.85 3.55 -10.72
CA GLU A 153 -6.62 2.52 -11.39
C GLU A 153 -5.84 1.21 -11.33
N ALA A 154 -6.52 0.17 -10.90
CA ALA A 154 -6.06 -1.19 -11.11
C ALA A 154 -6.91 -1.79 -12.23
N ASN A 155 -6.33 -2.04 -13.39
CA ASN A 155 -6.97 -2.87 -14.42
C ASN A 155 -6.89 -4.36 -14.03
N TYR A 156 -6.87 -4.61 -12.72
CA TYR A 156 -6.59 -5.89 -12.18
C TYR A 156 -7.73 -6.86 -12.46
N THR A 157 -7.42 -7.90 -13.20
CA THR A 157 -8.26 -9.10 -13.25
C THR A 157 -7.79 -10.03 -12.15
N PRO A 158 -8.60 -10.26 -11.10
CA PRO A 158 -8.22 -11.16 -10.03
C PRO A 158 -7.80 -12.53 -10.60
N VAL A 159 -6.59 -12.98 -10.26
CA VAL A 159 -6.12 -14.31 -10.66
C VAL A 159 -6.58 -15.30 -9.59
N PRO A 160 -7.58 -16.15 -9.90
CA PRO A 160 -8.07 -17.11 -8.92
C PRO A 160 -7.00 -18.14 -8.60
N LEU A 161 -6.88 -18.48 -7.32
CA LEU A 161 -6.05 -19.58 -6.89
C LEU A 161 -6.76 -20.90 -7.18
N VAL A 162 -6.02 -21.83 -7.75
CA VAL A 162 -6.52 -23.18 -7.99
C VAL A 162 -5.86 -24.13 -7.01
N GLY A 163 -6.64 -24.57 -6.03
CA GLY A 163 -6.21 -25.58 -5.08
C GLY A 163 -6.02 -26.94 -5.78
N ARG A 164 -5.02 -27.70 -5.33
CA ARG A 164 -4.84 -29.09 -5.69
C ARG A 164 -4.79 -29.95 -4.44
N THR A 165 -5.31 -31.16 -4.50
CA THR A 165 -5.19 -32.14 -3.42
C THR A 165 -3.76 -32.61 -3.26
N ILE A 166 -3.37 -32.84 -2.02
CA ILE A 166 -2.10 -33.48 -1.66
C ILE A 166 -2.38 -34.75 -0.85
N GLU A 167 -1.51 -35.73 -1.04
CA GLU A 167 -1.53 -36.96 -0.27
C GLU A 167 -0.09 -37.36 0.05
N TRP A 168 0.32 -37.21 1.32
CA TRP A 168 1.65 -37.54 1.78
C TRP A 168 1.61 -38.87 2.53
N ILE A 169 2.39 -39.82 2.07
CA ILE A 169 2.34 -41.18 2.56
C ILE A 169 3.69 -41.59 3.16
N ARG A 170 3.65 -42.09 4.38
CA ARG A 170 4.77 -42.74 5.05
C ARG A 170 4.45 -44.16 5.40
N LYS A 171 5.32 -45.10 5.11
CA LYS A 171 5.21 -46.51 5.56
C LYS A 171 6.47 -46.91 6.32
N GLY A 172 6.30 -47.16 7.63
CA GLY A 172 7.43 -47.35 8.51
C GLY A 172 8.34 -46.13 8.58
N ALA A 173 9.58 -46.25 8.17
CA ALA A 173 10.57 -45.14 8.09
C ALA A 173 10.69 -44.51 6.73
N ASN A 174 9.94 -44.96 5.71
CA ASN A 174 10.11 -44.50 4.34
C ASN A 174 8.92 -43.66 3.89
N LEU A 175 9.19 -42.54 3.18
CA LEU A 175 8.18 -41.83 2.41
C LEU A 175 7.88 -42.60 1.13
N ILE A 176 6.63 -42.59 0.70
CA ILE A 176 6.14 -43.43 -0.40
C ILE A 176 5.63 -42.51 -1.53
N GLY A 177 5.81 -43.00 -2.76
CA GLY A 177 5.39 -42.25 -3.97
C GLY A 177 6.16 -40.97 -4.17
N SER A 178 5.46 -39.91 -4.53
CA SER A 178 5.98 -38.56 -4.73
C SER A 178 6.09 -37.71 -3.45
N THR A 179 5.78 -38.27 -2.29
CA THR A 179 5.70 -37.51 -1.02
C THR A 179 6.96 -36.68 -0.74
N GLU A 180 8.14 -37.28 -0.86
CA GLU A 180 9.39 -36.57 -0.57
C GLU A 180 9.64 -35.42 -1.56
N GLU A 181 9.40 -35.68 -2.84
CA GLU A 181 9.60 -34.71 -3.91
C GLU A 181 8.59 -33.53 -3.82
N GLU A 182 7.31 -33.84 -3.55
CA GLU A 182 6.27 -32.84 -3.40
C GLU A 182 6.51 -31.97 -2.18
N MET A 183 6.84 -32.55 -1.04
CA MET A 183 7.16 -31.78 0.16
C MET A 183 8.40 -30.90 -0.06
N ALA A 184 9.44 -31.44 -0.68
CA ALA A 184 10.65 -30.68 -0.96
C ALA A 184 10.41 -29.52 -1.91
N ALA A 185 9.54 -29.68 -2.93
CA ALA A 185 9.15 -28.60 -3.83
C ALA A 185 8.44 -27.44 -3.09
N MET A 186 7.72 -27.74 -2.01
CA MET A 186 7.07 -26.74 -1.16
C MET A 186 7.95 -26.26 0.01
N GLY A 187 9.23 -26.61 0.03
CA GLY A 187 10.15 -26.21 1.11
C GLY A 187 9.97 -26.98 2.40
N LEU A 188 9.38 -28.18 2.36
CA LEU A 188 9.10 -29.01 3.52
C LEU A 188 9.82 -30.35 3.49
N LYS A 189 9.98 -30.95 4.65
CA LYS A 189 10.39 -32.34 4.84
C LYS A 189 9.62 -32.99 5.97
N TRP A 190 9.30 -34.26 5.81
CA TRP A 190 8.75 -35.10 6.87
C TRP A 190 9.87 -35.94 7.48
N THR A 191 10.23 -35.62 8.71
CA THR A 191 11.22 -36.42 9.45
C THR A 191 10.58 -37.74 9.89
N ALA A 192 10.94 -38.80 9.17
CA ALA A 192 10.34 -40.11 9.40
C ALA A 192 11.01 -40.84 10.60
N ASN A 193 10.41 -40.72 11.76
CA ASN A 193 10.77 -41.53 12.91
C ASN A 193 9.60 -42.46 13.28
N TYR A 194 9.77 -43.75 13.10
CA TYR A 194 8.71 -44.74 13.34
C TYR A 194 8.30 -44.90 14.83
N LYS A 195 9.07 -44.30 15.75
CA LYS A 195 8.79 -44.32 17.20
C LYS A 195 7.98 -43.12 17.66
N GLU A 196 7.78 -42.13 16.79
CA GLU A 196 7.06 -40.92 17.15
C GLU A 196 5.55 -41.16 17.15
N VAL A 197 4.87 -40.47 18.07
CA VAL A 197 3.40 -40.48 18.22
C VAL A 197 2.78 -39.48 17.23
N PHE A 198 3.57 -38.48 16.80
CA PHE A 198 3.16 -37.41 15.89
C PHE A 198 4.04 -37.40 14.66
N ALA A 199 3.45 -37.05 13.53
CA ALA A 199 4.22 -36.66 12.34
C ALA A 199 5.04 -35.39 12.65
N THR A 200 6.29 -35.35 12.21
CA THR A 200 7.14 -34.18 12.36
C THR A 200 7.44 -33.61 10.96
N ILE A 201 6.78 -32.50 10.63
CA ILE A 201 7.01 -31.74 9.40
C ILE A 201 7.87 -30.54 9.78
N GLU A 202 8.93 -30.32 9.01
CA GLU A 202 9.93 -29.27 9.26
C GLU A 202 10.21 -28.50 7.96
N PRO A 203 10.67 -27.23 8.02
CA PRO A 203 11.27 -26.59 6.87
C PRO A 203 12.38 -27.44 6.26
N LEU A 204 12.46 -27.47 4.93
CA LEU A 204 13.43 -28.27 4.20
C LEU A 204 14.88 -27.87 4.54
N ASN A 205 15.10 -26.57 4.63
CA ASN A 205 16.40 -25.95 4.95
C ASN A 205 16.17 -24.51 5.46
N ASP A 206 17.26 -23.77 5.69
CA ASP A 206 17.22 -22.40 6.24
C ASP A 206 16.57 -21.35 5.31
N ASN A 207 16.34 -21.68 4.03
CA ASN A 207 15.67 -20.81 3.06
C ASN A 207 14.14 -21.01 3.07
N ALA A 208 13.64 -22.00 3.82
CA ALA A 208 12.21 -22.24 3.97
C ALA A 208 11.72 -21.65 5.28
N ILE A 209 10.69 -20.83 5.23
CA ILE A 209 10.03 -20.23 6.38
C ILE A 209 8.63 -20.81 6.47
N MET A 210 8.25 -21.32 7.63
CA MET A 210 6.96 -21.97 7.84
C MET A 210 6.20 -21.31 9.00
N PHE A 211 4.91 -21.05 8.78
CA PHE A 211 3.98 -20.56 9.80
C PHE A 211 2.87 -21.57 10.01
N LEU A 212 2.35 -21.64 11.23
CA LEU A 212 1.12 -22.38 11.54
C LEU A 212 -0.04 -21.38 11.64
N CYS A 213 -1.06 -21.59 10.84
CA CYS A 213 -2.23 -20.76 10.71
C CYS A 213 -3.51 -21.56 10.95
N ASP A 214 -4.63 -20.88 11.12
CA ASP A 214 -5.94 -21.52 11.16
C ASP A 214 -6.31 -22.05 9.77
N GLY A 215 -6.89 -23.24 9.73
CA GLY A 215 -7.32 -23.82 8.46
C GLY A 215 -8.48 -23.08 7.81
N ASP A 216 -9.27 -22.35 8.58
CA ASP A 216 -10.37 -21.55 8.04
C ASP A 216 -9.84 -20.43 7.12
N ASP A 217 -8.68 -19.85 7.43
CA ASP A 217 -8.03 -18.83 6.59
C ASP A 217 -7.75 -19.35 5.16
N TYR A 218 -7.57 -20.67 4.98
CA TYR A 218 -7.36 -21.26 3.66
C TYR A 218 -8.52 -20.96 2.70
N TYR A 219 -9.73 -21.00 3.20
CA TYR A 219 -10.93 -20.82 2.37
C TYR A 219 -11.24 -19.35 2.07
N ASP A 220 -10.69 -18.43 2.86
CA ASP A 220 -10.87 -16.98 2.68
C ASP A 220 -9.86 -16.38 1.66
N ILE A 221 -8.83 -17.15 1.28
CA ILE A 221 -7.79 -16.69 0.34
C ILE A 221 -8.06 -17.27 -1.05
N ASP A 222 -8.87 -16.61 -1.86
CA ASP A 222 -9.30 -17.11 -3.16
C ASP A 222 -8.49 -16.58 -4.35
N PHE A 223 -7.79 -15.47 -4.18
CA PHE A 223 -7.04 -14.83 -5.26
C PHE A 223 -5.55 -14.70 -4.94
N LEU A 224 -4.75 -14.55 -5.99
CA LEU A 224 -3.28 -14.46 -5.86
C LEU A 224 -2.85 -13.27 -4.99
N ASN A 225 -3.55 -12.14 -5.08
CA ASN A 225 -3.24 -10.97 -4.27
C ASN A 225 -3.56 -11.19 -2.80
N ASP A 226 -4.69 -11.85 -2.48
CA ASP A 226 -5.04 -12.20 -1.10
C ASP A 226 -3.93 -13.06 -0.48
N LYS A 227 -3.41 -13.99 -1.27
CA LYS A 227 -2.28 -14.82 -0.87
C LYS A 227 -1.03 -14.00 -0.59
N TYR A 228 -0.69 -13.02 -1.45
CA TYR A 228 0.45 -12.14 -1.21
C TYR A 228 0.25 -11.28 0.03
N ALA A 229 -0.92 -10.66 0.20
CA ALA A 229 -1.24 -9.85 1.38
C ALA A 229 -1.18 -10.68 2.67
N TYR A 230 -1.71 -11.90 2.63
CA TYR A 230 -1.66 -12.83 3.75
C TYR A 230 -0.22 -13.14 4.18
N PHE A 231 0.66 -13.48 3.23
CA PHE A 231 2.06 -13.75 3.52
C PHE A 231 2.84 -12.53 3.99
N SER A 232 2.55 -11.33 3.47
CA SER A 232 3.13 -10.07 3.97
C SER A 232 2.76 -9.85 5.43
N ASN A 233 1.49 -10.03 5.78
CA ASN A 233 1.03 -9.91 7.15
C ASN A 233 1.71 -10.94 8.09
N LEU A 234 1.83 -12.20 7.66
CA LEU A 234 2.53 -13.22 8.43
C LEU A 234 4.00 -12.86 8.68
N ALA A 235 4.69 -12.36 7.65
CA ALA A 235 6.10 -11.99 7.77
C ALA A 235 6.34 -10.84 8.77
N GLU A 236 5.39 -9.94 8.91
CA GLU A 236 5.47 -8.80 9.83
C GLU A 236 5.02 -9.13 11.25
N ASN A 237 3.94 -9.94 11.39
CA ASN A 237 3.21 -10.06 12.64
C ASN A 237 3.27 -11.45 13.28
N ALA A 238 3.66 -12.49 12.55
CA ALA A 238 3.68 -13.85 13.03
C ALA A 238 5.09 -14.35 13.33
N THR A 239 5.17 -15.34 14.22
CA THR A 239 6.44 -16.03 14.53
C THR A 239 6.54 -17.31 13.72
N PRO A 240 7.58 -17.49 12.88
CA PRO A 240 7.81 -18.73 12.17
C PRO A 240 7.98 -19.93 13.11
N ILE A 241 7.51 -21.07 12.69
CA ILE A 241 7.71 -22.33 13.41
C ILE A 241 8.79 -23.18 12.72
N VAL A 242 9.56 -23.89 13.53
CA VAL A 242 10.60 -24.81 13.03
C VAL A 242 10.12 -26.25 12.93
N LYS A 243 8.95 -26.54 13.47
CA LYS A 243 8.33 -27.86 13.51
C LYS A 243 6.82 -27.76 13.60
N TYR A 244 6.14 -28.59 12.82
CA TYR A 244 4.73 -28.86 12.97
C TYR A 244 4.53 -30.30 13.44
N ARG A 245 3.78 -30.52 14.52
CA ARG A 245 3.63 -31.81 15.17
C ARG A 245 2.21 -32.08 15.71
N ASN A 246 1.19 -31.52 15.10
CA ASN A 246 -0.18 -31.70 15.54
C ASN A 246 -0.77 -33.05 15.09
N ILE A 247 -0.24 -33.64 14.00
CA ILE A 247 -0.81 -34.84 13.38
C ILE A 247 -0.42 -36.07 14.13
N SER A 248 -1.40 -36.76 14.72
CA SER A 248 -1.21 -38.10 15.32
C SER A 248 -0.91 -39.15 14.24
N VAL A 249 0.06 -39.99 14.49
CA VAL A 249 0.35 -41.16 13.64
C VAL A 249 -0.13 -42.47 14.26
N GLN A 250 -1.02 -42.38 15.23
CA GLN A 250 -1.60 -43.54 15.94
C GLN A 250 -3.09 -43.71 15.70
N ASN A 251 -3.81 -42.66 15.38
CA ASN A 251 -5.25 -42.68 15.22
C ASN A 251 -5.64 -41.83 13.99
N ASN A 252 -6.67 -42.29 13.29
CA ASN A 252 -7.33 -41.50 12.28
C ASN A 252 -7.93 -40.24 12.93
N ALA A 253 -7.71 -39.12 12.34
CA ALA A 253 -8.27 -37.84 12.82
C ALA A 253 -8.43 -36.84 11.68
N ASP A 254 -9.41 -35.97 11.84
CA ASP A 254 -9.58 -34.81 11.00
C ASP A 254 -8.82 -33.61 11.62
N TYR A 255 -8.31 -32.73 10.79
CA TYR A 255 -7.53 -31.57 11.16
C TYR A 255 -8.06 -30.34 10.43
N ASN A 256 -7.80 -29.18 10.98
CA ASN A 256 -8.07 -27.89 10.37
C ASN A 256 -6.86 -26.96 10.60
N ASP A 257 -5.68 -27.46 10.26
CA ASP A 257 -4.45 -26.69 10.38
C ASP A 257 -3.98 -26.26 8.99
N MET A 258 -3.54 -25.01 8.85
CA MET A 258 -2.89 -24.53 7.64
C MET A 258 -1.40 -24.24 7.90
N LEU A 259 -0.54 -24.75 7.03
CA LEU A 259 0.86 -24.37 6.97
C LEU A 259 1.05 -23.35 5.84
N ALA A 260 1.46 -22.13 6.18
CA ALA A 260 1.90 -21.15 5.22
C ALA A 260 3.41 -21.22 5.08
N VAL A 261 3.91 -21.50 3.87
CA VAL A 261 5.34 -21.78 3.63
C VAL A 261 5.87 -20.85 2.55
N ILE A 262 6.95 -20.12 2.88
CA ILE A 262 7.75 -19.34 1.94
C ILE A 262 9.00 -20.16 1.61
N TYR A 263 9.21 -20.45 0.32
CA TYR A 263 10.42 -21.15 -0.14
C TYR A 263 10.91 -20.59 -1.47
N GLY A 264 12.00 -19.84 -1.44
CA GLY A 264 12.44 -19.03 -2.57
C GLY A 264 11.38 -17.99 -2.93
N ASP A 265 10.96 -18.00 -4.20
CA ASP A 265 9.88 -17.13 -4.69
C ASP A 265 8.48 -17.77 -4.59
N GLU A 266 8.41 -19.01 -4.09
CA GLU A 266 7.16 -19.75 -3.96
C GLU A 266 6.49 -19.53 -2.61
N LEU A 267 5.21 -19.23 -2.67
CA LEU A 267 4.33 -19.10 -1.51
C LEU A 267 3.32 -20.25 -1.53
N ASN A 268 3.29 -21.09 -0.51
CA ASN A 268 2.42 -22.25 -0.45
C ASN A 268 1.50 -22.19 0.77
N LEU A 269 0.19 -22.23 0.55
CA LEU A 269 -0.83 -22.41 1.57
C LEU A 269 -1.25 -23.89 1.56
N ILE A 270 -0.97 -24.60 2.63
CA ILE A 270 -1.16 -26.05 2.71
C ILE A 270 -2.16 -26.33 3.84
N HIS A 271 -3.39 -26.64 3.48
CA HIS A 271 -4.44 -27.01 4.43
C HIS A 271 -4.42 -28.53 4.66
N ILE A 272 -4.25 -28.93 5.89
CA ILE A 272 -4.22 -30.33 6.31
C ILE A 272 -5.60 -30.71 6.84
N ASN A 273 -6.25 -31.66 6.16
CA ASN A 273 -7.64 -32.02 6.44
C ASN A 273 -7.74 -33.30 7.30
N ARG A 274 -6.86 -34.25 7.03
CA ARG A 274 -7.05 -35.58 7.60
C ARG A 274 -5.73 -36.36 7.70
N ALA A 275 -5.63 -37.22 8.69
CA ALA A 275 -4.64 -38.28 8.70
C ALA A 275 -5.32 -39.63 8.89
N GLU A 276 -4.90 -40.62 8.09
CA GLU A 276 -5.36 -41.99 8.12
C GLU A 276 -4.20 -42.93 8.45
N ILE A 277 -4.49 -43.91 9.30
CA ILE A 277 -3.52 -44.87 9.79
C ILE A 277 -3.96 -46.28 9.41
N GLU A 278 -3.13 -46.95 8.63
CA GLU A 278 -3.34 -48.35 8.27
C GLU A 278 -2.27 -49.23 8.92
N VAL A 279 -2.71 -50.24 9.67
CA VAL A 279 -1.82 -51.22 10.29
C VAL A 279 -1.73 -52.45 9.39
N GLY A 280 -0.65 -52.55 8.64
CA GLY A 280 -0.39 -53.69 7.76
C GLY A 280 0.68 -54.65 8.29
N VAL A 281 0.82 -55.79 7.62
CA VAL A 281 1.83 -56.83 7.98
C VAL A 281 3.27 -56.28 7.85
N THR A 282 3.49 -55.29 7.01
CA THR A 282 4.80 -54.69 6.73
C THR A 282 5.05 -53.36 7.46
N GLY A 283 4.20 -53.03 8.43
CA GLY A 283 4.33 -51.81 9.24
C GLY A 283 3.10 -50.91 9.19
N ILE A 284 3.19 -49.79 9.88
CA ILE A 284 2.16 -48.77 9.93
C ILE A 284 2.35 -47.85 8.75
N GLN A 285 1.29 -47.64 7.97
CA GLN A 285 1.22 -46.62 6.97
C GLN A 285 0.44 -45.43 7.53
N VAL A 286 0.94 -44.25 7.31
CA VAL A 286 0.31 -42.96 7.65
C VAL A 286 0.09 -42.21 6.37
N THR A 287 -1.13 -41.81 6.11
CA THR A 287 -1.51 -40.98 4.99
C THR A 287 -2.03 -39.63 5.52
N ILE A 288 -1.40 -38.54 5.13
CA ILE A 288 -1.82 -37.17 5.43
C ILE A 288 -2.42 -36.57 4.15
N SER A 289 -3.69 -36.22 4.23
CA SER A 289 -4.43 -35.65 3.10
C SER A 289 -4.73 -34.18 3.35
N GLY A 290 -4.73 -33.40 2.28
CA GLY A 290 -5.00 -31.98 2.34
C GLY A 290 -5.10 -31.34 0.95
N GLU A 291 -5.01 -30.05 0.95
CA GLU A 291 -5.05 -29.22 -0.26
C GLU A 291 -3.91 -28.18 -0.21
N VAL A 292 -3.44 -27.76 -1.38
CA VAL A 292 -2.44 -26.70 -1.49
C VAL A 292 -2.82 -25.73 -2.61
N LYS A 293 -2.65 -24.45 -2.35
CA LYS A 293 -2.80 -23.37 -3.34
C LYS A 293 -1.78 -22.26 -3.16
#